data_a3b69fd7155d595bdc1c438ccf5dc650
#
_entry.id   a3b69fd7155d595bdc1c438ccf5dc650
#
_cell.length_a   1.000
_cell.length_b   1.000
_cell.length_c   1.000
_cell.angle_alpha   90.00
_cell.angle_beta   90.00
_cell.angle_gamma   90.00
#
_symmetry.space_group_name_H-M   'P 1'
#
loop_
_entity.id
_entity.type
_entity.pdbx_description
1 polymer ?
#
loop_
_entity_poly.entity_id
_entity_poly.type
_entity_poly.pdbx_seq_one_letter_code
_entity_poly.pdbx_strand_id
1 'polypeptide(L)'
;AMRLTEEREWRRTLPPTIVAREGGGYLFPVHVPDGSWVNVQWVLEDGRKGQCKQVDRYVPPRMIDGQLVGRATFDVPHWVPIGWHRLVATVEGGHVESATLIVVPNALSLPILESSRRAWGVNAQLYSTRSSSSWGIGDAADLADLAAVCADKGADFLLINPVHASQPVSPLETSPYLPVSRRWVNPIYIRPESIEEFASLPQASREAIEQLRDVTREFASREDLIDRDRAWEAKRKALEIIFAAPRTYHRQSQFDHFVEKGGSELSNYALWCALVEREDTLELPEDLERSSSPRVELERLELADRVDFWEWCQWIASEQLVHAQEVAREVGMEIGIMADLAVGVHGHGSEKWSR
;
A
#
# COMPACT_ATOMS: atom_id res chain seq x y z
N ALA A 1 -12.60 12.31 -28.75
CA ALA A 1 -11.83 11.48 -27.80
C ALA A 1 -10.33 11.54 -28.07
N MET A 2 -9.83 11.17 -29.28
CA MET A 2 -8.37 11.16 -29.59
C MET A 2 -7.69 12.53 -29.34
N ARG A 3 -8.27 13.65 -29.82
CA ARG A 3 -7.72 14.99 -29.61
C ARG A 3 -7.57 15.37 -28.13
N LEU A 4 -8.56 15.03 -27.31
CA LEU A 4 -8.51 15.27 -25.85
C LEU A 4 -7.42 14.44 -25.15
N THR A 5 -7.13 13.25 -25.66
CA THR A 5 -6.08 12.38 -25.12
C THR A 5 -4.69 12.93 -25.44
N GLU A 6 -4.48 13.40 -26.68
CA GLU A 6 -3.22 14.02 -27.11
C GLU A 6 -2.95 15.35 -26.38
N GLU A 7 -3.98 16.16 -26.15
CA GLU A 7 -3.85 17.44 -25.42
C GLU A 7 -3.58 17.23 -23.91
N ARG A 8 -4.02 16.07 -23.35
CA ARG A 8 -3.82 15.76 -21.92
C ARG A 8 -2.35 15.71 -21.53
N GLU A 9 -1.48 15.22 -22.39
CA GLU A 9 -0.03 15.20 -22.15
C GLU A 9 0.55 16.62 -22.10
N TRP A 10 0.08 17.49 -22.99
CA TRP A 10 0.57 18.87 -23.09
C TRP A 10 0.10 19.80 -21.97
N ARG A 11 -0.92 19.40 -21.19
CA ARG A 11 -1.40 20.14 -20.03
C ARG A 11 -0.56 19.89 -18.77
N ARG A 12 0.39 18.97 -18.81
CA ARG A 12 1.26 18.63 -17.68
C ARG A 12 2.69 19.01 -18.00
N THR A 13 3.39 19.60 -17.05
CA THR A 13 4.82 19.91 -17.20
C THR A 13 5.61 18.62 -17.37
N LEU A 14 5.36 17.62 -16.52
CA LEU A 14 6.01 16.30 -16.58
C LEU A 14 4.99 15.18 -16.85
N PRO A 15 5.39 14.09 -17.54
CA PRO A 15 4.65 12.85 -17.47
C PRO A 15 4.52 12.39 -16.02
N PRO A 16 3.37 11.86 -15.59
CA PRO A 16 3.16 11.49 -14.18
C PRO A 16 4.11 10.38 -13.70
N THR A 17 4.53 9.53 -14.62
CA THR A 17 5.50 8.45 -14.37
C THR A 17 6.33 8.21 -15.61
N ILE A 18 7.63 8.03 -15.42
CA ILE A 18 8.59 7.68 -16.45
C ILE A 18 9.21 6.35 -16.07
N VAL A 19 9.25 5.39 -17.01
CA VAL A 19 9.89 4.09 -16.80
C VAL A 19 11.10 4.02 -17.74
N ALA A 20 12.29 3.94 -17.18
CA ALA A 20 13.55 3.75 -17.89
C ALA A 20 14.11 2.35 -17.63
N ARG A 21 14.94 1.85 -18.56
CA ARG A 21 15.69 0.60 -18.35
C ARG A 21 17.10 0.91 -17.84
N GLU A 22 17.61 0.06 -16.97
CA GLU A 22 19.00 0.11 -16.49
C GLU A 22 19.98 0.22 -17.65
N GLY A 23 20.92 1.16 -17.55
CA GLY A 23 21.95 1.38 -18.56
C GLY A 23 21.48 2.00 -19.90
N GLY A 24 20.16 2.15 -20.11
CA GLY A 24 19.60 2.58 -21.39
C GLY A 24 19.46 4.10 -21.58
N GLY A 25 19.38 4.86 -20.49
CA GLY A 25 18.90 6.24 -20.52
C GLY A 25 17.42 6.31 -20.95
N TYR A 26 16.83 7.48 -20.91
CA TYR A 26 15.46 7.67 -21.40
C TYR A 26 15.18 9.14 -21.68
N LEU A 27 14.73 9.44 -22.92
CA LEU A 27 14.32 10.77 -23.31
C LEU A 27 12.85 11.01 -22.94
N PHE A 28 12.56 12.10 -22.23
CA PHE A 28 11.21 12.45 -21.81
C PHE A 28 10.86 13.89 -22.15
N PRO A 29 9.57 14.18 -22.41
CA PRO A 29 9.10 15.51 -22.70
C PRO A 29 8.87 16.31 -21.43
N VAL A 30 9.11 17.63 -21.52
CA VAL A 30 8.72 18.62 -20.53
C VAL A 30 7.98 19.74 -21.22
N HIS A 31 6.74 20.01 -20.83
CA HIS A 31 5.90 21.03 -21.45
C HIS A 31 5.82 22.26 -20.57
N VAL A 32 6.15 23.40 -21.14
CA VAL A 32 6.17 24.72 -20.47
C VAL A 32 5.61 25.79 -21.40
N PRO A 33 5.22 26.97 -20.90
CA PRO A 33 4.90 28.09 -21.78
C PRO A 33 6.04 28.31 -22.79
N ASP A 34 5.69 28.51 -24.05
CA ASP A 34 6.69 28.62 -25.11
C ASP A 34 7.67 29.77 -24.85
N GLY A 35 8.97 29.46 -24.95
CA GLY A 35 10.04 30.40 -24.64
C GLY A 35 10.48 30.45 -23.18
N SER A 36 9.76 29.79 -22.25
CA SER A 36 10.16 29.72 -20.83
C SER A 36 11.33 28.77 -20.62
N TRP A 37 12.23 29.13 -19.69
CA TRP A 37 13.26 28.22 -19.27
C TRP A 37 12.70 27.16 -18.30
N VAL A 38 13.29 25.99 -18.31
CA VAL A 38 12.97 24.91 -17.36
C VAL A 38 14.23 24.16 -16.97
N ASN A 39 14.30 23.80 -15.70
CA ASN A 39 15.36 22.98 -15.14
C ASN A 39 14.75 21.68 -14.57
N VAL A 40 15.36 20.53 -14.84
CA VAL A 40 14.90 19.24 -14.33
C VAL A 40 16.01 18.56 -13.53
N GLN A 41 15.69 18.21 -12.30
CA GLN A 41 16.55 17.46 -11.40
C GLN A 41 16.05 16.04 -11.24
N TRP A 42 16.96 15.08 -11.16
CA TRP A 42 16.67 13.76 -10.63
C TRP A 42 17.00 13.72 -9.12
N VAL A 43 16.21 12.98 -8.36
CA VAL A 43 16.37 12.73 -6.94
C VAL A 43 16.27 11.22 -6.73
N LEU A 44 17.36 10.57 -6.30
CA LEU A 44 17.40 9.14 -6.06
C LEU A 44 16.71 8.76 -4.74
N GLU A 45 16.41 7.48 -4.54
CA GLU A 45 15.85 6.95 -3.29
C GLU A 45 16.74 7.25 -2.08
N ASP A 46 18.05 7.28 -2.25
CA ASP A 46 19.04 7.58 -1.21
C ASP A 46 19.22 9.10 -0.95
N GLY A 47 18.42 9.94 -1.60
CA GLY A 47 18.44 11.39 -1.45
C GLY A 47 19.48 12.13 -2.28
N ARG A 48 20.38 11.45 -3.02
CA ARG A 48 21.30 12.10 -3.96
C ARG A 48 20.53 12.83 -5.05
N LYS A 49 21.02 13.98 -5.48
CA LYS A 49 20.37 14.85 -6.47
C LYS A 49 21.36 15.25 -7.56
N GLY A 50 20.83 15.51 -8.73
CA GLY A 50 21.59 16.09 -9.84
C GLY A 50 20.70 16.55 -10.97
N GLN A 51 21.31 17.02 -12.04
CA GLN A 51 20.61 17.64 -13.16
C GLN A 51 20.39 16.64 -14.29
N CYS A 52 19.19 16.65 -14.89
CA CYS A 52 18.94 16.05 -16.19
C CYS A 52 19.51 16.96 -17.28
N LYS A 53 20.07 16.37 -18.33
CA LYS A 53 20.58 17.11 -19.48
C LYS A 53 19.45 17.38 -20.45
N GLN A 54 19.27 18.64 -20.86
CA GLN A 54 18.40 18.99 -21.96
C GLN A 54 19.04 18.55 -23.28
N VAL A 55 18.24 17.91 -24.12
CA VAL A 55 18.63 17.43 -25.46
C VAL A 55 18.00 18.35 -26.49
N ASP A 56 18.80 18.81 -27.45
CA ASP A 56 18.31 19.61 -28.56
C ASP A 56 17.47 18.73 -29.50
N ARG A 57 16.16 18.83 -29.34
CA ARG A 57 15.16 18.14 -30.14
C ARG A 57 13.97 19.07 -30.35
N TYR A 58 13.93 19.71 -31.51
CA TYR A 58 12.84 20.62 -31.83
C TYR A 58 11.50 19.87 -31.98
N VAL A 59 10.49 20.37 -31.28
CA VAL A 59 9.08 19.98 -31.44
C VAL A 59 8.26 21.26 -31.54
N PRO A 60 7.42 21.43 -32.59
CA PRO A 60 6.61 22.63 -32.75
C PRO A 60 5.71 22.87 -31.51
N PRO A 61 5.62 24.11 -31.00
CA PRO A 61 4.73 24.46 -29.90
C PRO A 61 3.26 24.28 -30.32
N ARG A 62 2.38 24.08 -29.32
CA ARG A 62 0.95 23.86 -29.53
C ARG A 62 0.12 24.85 -28.71
N MET A 63 -1.02 25.26 -29.24
CA MET A 63 -2.03 26.00 -28.48
C MET A 63 -2.81 25.05 -27.60
N ILE A 64 -2.71 25.21 -26.28
CA ILE A 64 -3.39 24.42 -25.26
C ILE A 64 -4.13 25.40 -24.36
N ASP A 65 -5.44 25.30 -24.28
CA ASP A 65 -6.32 26.14 -23.44
C ASP A 65 -6.04 27.66 -23.60
N GLY A 66 -5.74 28.12 -24.82
CA GLY A 66 -5.46 29.51 -25.14
C GLY A 66 -4.02 29.97 -24.86
N GLN A 67 -3.14 29.10 -24.42
CA GLN A 67 -1.73 29.38 -24.18
C GLN A 67 -0.84 28.61 -25.17
N LEU A 68 0.21 29.25 -25.68
CA LEU A 68 1.22 28.56 -26.50
C LEU A 68 2.17 27.78 -25.58
N VAL A 69 2.21 26.46 -25.74
CA VAL A 69 3.01 25.52 -24.94
C VAL A 69 4.13 24.98 -25.81
N GLY A 70 5.36 25.14 -25.37
CA GLY A 70 6.57 24.58 -25.92
C GLY A 70 6.89 23.20 -25.29
N ARG A 71 7.72 22.42 -25.98
CA ARG A 71 8.22 21.12 -25.49
C ARG A 71 9.73 21.08 -25.47
N ALA A 72 10.33 20.98 -24.30
CA ALA A 72 11.72 20.63 -24.11
C ALA A 72 11.86 19.10 -23.97
N THR A 73 13.01 18.56 -24.37
CA THR A 73 13.32 17.13 -24.19
C THR A 73 14.51 17.01 -23.23
N PHE A 74 14.37 16.15 -22.22
CA PHE A 74 15.42 15.86 -21.26
C PHE A 74 15.80 14.38 -21.28
N ASP A 75 17.02 14.09 -20.83
CA ASP A 75 17.58 12.75 -20.74
C ASP A 75 17.73 12.31 -19.29
N VAL A 76 17.24 11.11 -18.96
CA VAL A 76 17.56 10.43 -17.73
C VAL A 76 18.94 9.79 -17.88
N PRO A 77 19.93 10.14 -17.02
CA PRO A 77 21.28 9.57 -17.15
C PRO A 77 21.27 8.04 -17.11
N HIS A 78 22.04 7.41 -17.99
CA HIS A 78 22.12 5.95 -18.11
C HIS A 78 22.64 5.21 -16.86
N TRP A 79 23.33 5.90 -15.99
CA TRP A 79 23.89 5.36 -14.75
C TRP A 79 22.92 5.39 -13.55
N VAL A 80 21.71 5.95 -13.70
CA VAL A 80 20.71 5.92 -12.63
C VAL A 80 20.42 4.47 -12.26
N PRO A 81 20.56 4.08 -10.97
CA PRO A 81 20.39 2.69 -10.55
C PRO A 81 18.93 2.24 -10.65
N ILE A 82 18.73 0.94 -10.62
CA ILE A 82 17.39 0.34 -10.47
C ILE A 82 16.75 0.87 -9.18
N GLY A 83 15.48 1.26 -9.24
CA GLY A 83 14.74 1.74 -8.08
C GLY A 83 13.64 2.73 -8.44
N TRP A 84 13.05 3.32 -7.39
CA TRP A 84 11.99 4.31 -7.46
C TRP A 84 12.57 5.69 -7.12
N HIS A 85 12.69 6.51 -8.11
CA HIS A 85 13.28 7.83 -8.00
C HIS A 85 12.25 8.91 -8.31
N ARG A 86 12.67 10.16 -8.25
CA ARG A 86 11.80 11.30 -8.53
C ARG A 86 12.49 12.26 -9.51
N LEU A 87 11.72 12.82 -10.43
CA LEU A 87 12.09 13.98 -11.23
C LEU A 87 11.40 15.21 -10.65
N VAL A 88 12.11 16.32 -10.63
CA VAL A 88 11.59 17.62 -10.18
C VAL A 88 11.88 18.66 -11.25
N ALA A 89 10.85 19.18 -11.88
CA ALA A 89 10.95 20.27 -12.85
C ALA A 89 10.66 21.61 -12.15
N THR A 90 11.52 22.58 -12.36
CA THR A 90 11.33 23.97 -11.95
C THR A 90 11.24 24.84 -13.20
N VAL A 91 10.12 25.50 -13.38
CA VAL A 91 9.81 26.35 -14.54
C VAL A 91 10.00 27.81 -14.18
N GLU A 92 10.28 28.66 -15.16
CA GLU A 92 10.31 30.10 -15.03
C GLU A 92 9.06 30.62 -14.30
N GLY A 93 9.24 31.52 -13.32
CA GLY A 93 8.16 31.94 -12.42
C GLY A 93 8.00 31.12 -11.16
N GLY A 94 8.82 30.07 -10.95
CA GLY A 94 8.89 29.31 -9.69
C GLY A 94 7.90 28.16 -9.56
N HIS A 95 7.16 27.84 -10.61
CA HIS A 95 6.31 26.62 -10.61
C HIS A 95 7.17 25.35 -10.52
N VAL A 96 6.84 24.48 -9.59
CA VAL A 96 7.55 23.20 -9.36
C VAL A 96 6.58 22.05 -9.53
N GLU A 97 6.93 21.09 -10.40
CA GLU A 97 6.19 19.84 -10.58
C GLU A 97 7.11 18.65 -10.37
N SER A 98 6.60 17.56 -9.81
CA SER A 98 7.36 16.33 -9.61
C SER A 98 6.70 15.14 -10.30
N ALA A 99 7.52 14.21 -10.77
CA ALA A 99 7.09 12.96 -11.40
C ALA A 99 7.87 11.77 -10.84
N THR A 100 7.26 10.60 -10.87
CA THR A 100 7.93 9.35 -10.50
C THR A 100 8.83 8.89 -11.64
N LEU A 101 10.09 8.56 -11.33
CA LEU A 101 11.01 7.89 -12.24
C LEU A 101 11.29 6.49 -11.73
N ILE A 102 10.90 5.48 -12.49
CA ILE A 102 11.15 4.08 -12.18
C ILE A 102 12.24 3.58 -13.13
N VAL A 103 13.35 3.09 -12.57
CA VAL A 103 14.38 2.39 -13.35
C VAL A 103 14.23 0.91 -13.10
N VAL A 104 13.99 0.16 -14.18
CA VAL A 104 13.76 -1.29 -14.13
C VAL A 104 14.95 -2.05 -14.72
N PRO A 105 15.18 -3.30 -14.30
CA PRO A 105 16.21 -4.14 -14.91
C PRO A 105 15.88 -4.45 -16.37
N ASN A 106 16.89 -4.78 -17.16
CA ASN A 106 16.73 -5.15 -18.57
C ASN A 106 15.98 -6.47 -18.75
N ALA A 107 16.12 -7.37 -17.79
CA ALA A 107 15.42 -8.65 -17.74
C ALA A 107 15.07 -8.98 -16.28
N LEU A 108 13.93 -9.63 -16.10
CA LEU A 108 13.61 -10.25 -14.81
C LEU A 108 14.26 -11.63 -14.81
N SER A 109 15.18 -11.86 -13.90
CA SER A 109 15.74 -13.17 -13.63
C SER A 109 15.28 -13.63 -12.26
N LEU A 110 14.79 -14.88 -12.21
CA LEU A 110 14.53 -15.60 -10.97
C LEU A 110 15.47 -16.78 -10.94
N PRO A 111 16.25 -17.00 -9.88
CA PRO A 111 17.19 -18.12 -9.80
C PRO A 111 16.54 -19.48 -10.13
N ILE A 112 15.29 -19.66 -9.73
CA ILE A 112 14.54 -20.86 -10.02
C ILE A 112 14.23 -21.06 -11.52
N LEU A 113 14.09 -19.99 -12.29
CA LEU A 113 13.87 -20.06 -13.75
C LEU A 113 15.17 -20.39 -14.51
N GLU A 114 16.32 -20.09 -13.90
CA GLU A 114 17.64 -20.39 -14.45
C GLU A 114 18.10 -21.83 -14.09
N SER A 115 17.47 -22.43 -13.09
CA SER A 115 17.70 -23.82 -12.70
C SER A 115 16.94 -24.80 -13.59
N SER A 116 17.43 -26.02 -13.71
CA SER A 116 16.70 -27.11 -14.38
C SER A 116 15.59 -27.69 -13.49
N ARG A 117 15.43 -27.22 -12.27
CA ARG A 117 14.44 -27.68 -11.29
C ARG A 117 13.07 -27.05 -11.60
N ARG A 118 12.01 -27.81 -11.47
CA ARG A 118 10.64 -27.29 -11.54
C ARG A 118 10.20 -26.88 -10.15
N ALA A 119 9.74 -25.62 -10.02
CA ALA A 119 9.07 -25.14 -8.82
C ALA A 119 7.64 -25.69 -8.74
N TRP A 120 7.20 -25.99 -7.54
CA TRP A 120 5.79 -26.27 -7.24
C TRP A 120 5.38 -25.58 -5.94
N GLY A 121 4.09 -25.33 -5.78
CA GLY A 121 3.57 -24.67 -4.60
C GLY A 121 2.10 -25.00 -4.36
N VAL A 122 1.57 -24.43 -3.28
CA VAL A 122 0.18 -24.62 -2.85
C VAL A 122 -0.57 -23.30 -3.06
N ASN A 123 -1.84 -23.40 -3.45
CA ASN A 123 -2.78 -22.28 -3.44
C ASN A 123 -3.72 -22.44 -2.24
N ALA A 124 -3.82 -21.41 -1.41
CA ALA A 124 -4.68 -21.40 -0.24
C ALA A 124 -5.48 -20.11 -0.14
N GLN A 125 -6.68 -20.23 0.41
CA GLN A 125 -7.47 -19.06 0.79
C GLN A 125 -7.13 -18.73 2.25
N LEU A 126 -6.34 -17.65 2.49
CA LEU A 126 -5.87 -17.30 3.82
C LEU A 126 -7.02 -17.17 4.82
N TYR A 127 -8.11 -16.52 4.44
CA TYR A 127 -9.27 -16.37 5.33
C TYR A 127 -9.89 -17.71 5.81
N SER A 128 -9.69 -18.82 5.10
CA SER A 128 -10.17 -20.15 5.46
C SER A 128 -9.08 -21.02 6.10
N THR A 129 -7.83 -20.60 6.08
CA THR A 129 -6.69 -21.29 6.71
C THR A 129 -6.70 -21.01 8.20
N ARG A 130 -7.12 -21.97 9.02
CA ARG A 130 -7.32 -21.77 10.45
C ARG A 130 -6.54 -22.80 11.28
N SER A 131 -6.00 -22.34 12.39
CA SER A 131 -5.41 -23.14 13.45
C SER A 131 -6.27 -23.10 14.72
N SER A 132 -5.83 -23.79 15.76
CA SER A 132 -6.46 -23.70 17.09
C SER A 132 -6.30 -22.31 17.74
N SER A 133 -5.42 -21.46 17.22
CA SER A 133 -5.16 -20.09 17.73
C SER A 133 -5.83 -19.00 16.92
N SER A 134 -6.50 -19.33 15.79
CA SER A 134 -7.16 -18.36 14.92
C SER A 134 -8.40 -17.73 15.59
N TRP A 135 -8.73 -16.52 15.14
CA TRP A 135 -9.86 -15.71 15.60
C TRP A 135 -11.10 -15.89 14.71
N GLY A 136 -11.46 -17.12 14.38
CA GLY A 136 -12.59 -17.43 13.49
C GLY A 136 -12.28 -17.24 12.00
N ILE A 137 -11.16 -16.63 11.66
CA ILE A 137 -10.64 -16.40 10.33
C ILE A 137 -9.12 -16.59 10.33
N GLY A 138 -8.55 -17.08 9.23
CA GLY A 138 -7.10 -17.21 9.10
C GLY A 138 -6.40 -15.86 9.02
N ASP A 139 -5.18 -15.78 9.53
CA ASP A 139 -4.40 -14.54 9.62
C ASP A 139 -2.90 -14.74 9.33
N ALA A 140 -2.08 -13.72 9.54
CA ALA A 140 -0.67 -13.74 9.18
C ALA A 140 0.15 -14.80 9.95
N ALA A 141 -0.25 -15.15 11.19
CA ALA A 141 0.40 -16.23 11.93
C ALA A 141 0.04 -17.59 11.34
N ASP A 142 -1.25 -17.80 10.99
CA ASP A 142 -1.68 -19.03 10.29
C ASP A 142 -0.99 -19.16 8.92
N LEU A 143 -0.71 -18.03 8.26
CA LEU A 143 0.03 -18.00 7.00
C LEU A 143 1.48 -18.48 7.18
N ALA A 144 2.18 -18.01 8.21
CA ALA A 144 3.54 -18.43 8.53
C ALA A 144 3.59 -19.94 8.85
N ASP A 145 2.66 -20.42 9.66
CA ASP A 145 2.56 -21.85 10.00
C ASP A 145 2.28 -22.71 8.76
N LEU A 146 1.34 -22.30 7.90
CA LEU A 146 1.04 -22.99 6.65
C LEU A 146 2.25 -23.03 5.70
N ALA A 147 2.99 -21.91 5.60
CA ALA A 147 4.20 -21.85 4.79
C ALA A 147 5.25 -22.84 5.28
N ALA A 148 5.46 -22.94 6.61
CA ALA A 148 6.37 -23.92 7.19
C ALA A 148 5.94 -25.38 6.88
N VAL A 149 4.65 -25.68 7.02
CA VAL A 149 4.11 -27.03 6.67
C VAL A 149 4.31 -27.34 5.19
N CYS A 150 4.06 -26.39 4.29
CA CYS A 150 4.24 -26.58 2.85
C CYS A 150 5.72 -26.74 2.47
N ALA A 151 6.62 -25.96 3.09
CA ALA A 151 8.06 -26.08 2.88
C ALA A 151 8.61 -27.45 3.31
N ASP A 152 8.13 -28.00 4.44
CA ASP A 152 8.49 -29.37 4.89
C ASP A 152 8.15 -30.45 3.83
N LYS A 153 7.16 -30.18 2.98
CA LYS A 153 6.79 -31.04 1.85
C LYS A 153 7.53 -30.70 0.55
N GLY A 154 8.43 -29.73 0.58
CA GLY A 154 9.25 -29.32 -0.55
C GLY A 154 8.59 -28.28 -1.48
N ALA A 155 7.54 -27.59 -1.03
CA ALA A 155 6.93 -26.51 -1.80
C ALA A 155 7.85 -25.29 -1.86
N ASP A 156 7.93 -24.65 -3.03
CA ASP A 156 8.74 -23.47 -3.28
C ASP A 156 7.98 -22.19 -3.03
N PHE A 157 6.65 -22.24 -3.08
CA PHE A 157 5.78 -21.07 -2.85
C PHE A 157 4.43 -21.44 -2.26
N LEU A 158 3.81 -20.44 -1.65
CA LEU A 158 2.42 -20.47 -1.20
C LEU A 158 1.68 -19.27 -1.80
N LEU A 159 0.76 -19.53 -2.73
CA LEU A 159 -0.08 -18.49 -3.33
C LEU A 159 -1.33 -18.28 -2.47
N ILE A 160 -1.61 -17.04 -2.10
CA ILE A 160 -2.80 -16.69 -1.29
C ILE A 160 -3.71 -15.70 -2.02
N ASN A 161 -4.97 -15.65 -1.59
CA ASN A 161 -5.92 -14.65 -2.05
C ASN A 161 -5.42 -13.21 -1.79
N PRO A 162 -5.99 -12.18 -2.47
CA PRO A 162 -5.68 -10.79 -2.15
C PRO A 162 -5.90 -10.48 -0.68
N VAL A 163 -4.89 -9.85 -0.05
CA VAL A 163 -4.95 -9.39 1.36
C VAL A 163 -5.27 -7.90 1.48
N HIS A 164 -5.75 -7.31 0.40
CA HIS A 164 -6.03 -5.88 0.29
C HIS A 164 -7.10 -5.41 1.28
N ALA A 165 -7.06 -4.12 1.61
CA ALA A 165 -7.95 -3.49 2.57
C ALA A 165 -9.42 -3.61 2.19
N SER A 166 -10.23 -4.09 3.14
CA SER A 166 -11.69 -4.10 3.08
C SER A 166 -12.27 -2.89 3.83
N GLN A 167 -13.58 -2.71 3.76
CA GLN A 167 -14.25 -1.67 4.54
C GLN A 167 -14.08 -1.88 6.04
N PRO A 168 -13.99 -0.77 6.83
CA PRO A 168 -13.80 -0.86 8.27
C PRO A 168 -15.07 -1.20 9.06
N VAL A 169 -16.25 -1.08 8.42
CA VAL A 169 -17.57 -1.27 9.05
C VAL A 169 -18.35 -2.41 8.43
N SER A 170 -19.24 -3.02 9.22
CA SER A 170 -20.12 -4.10 8.78
C SER A 170 -21.28 -3.60 7.89
N PRO A 171 -21.81 -4.44 6.99
CA PRO A 171 -21.36 -5.82 6.73
C PRO A 171 -20.10 -5.85 5.88
N LEU A 172 -19.12 -6.65 6.27
CA LEU A 172 -17.86 -6.77 5.54
C LEU A 172 -18.05 -7.49 4.19
N GLU A 173 -17.40 -6.97 3.15
CA GLU A 173 -17.36 -7.63 1.84
C GLU A 173 -16.74 -9.03 1.96
N THR A 174 -17.44 -10.01 1.45
CA THR A 174 -17.00 -11.41 1.55
C THR A 174 -15.94 -11.78 0.52
N SER A 175 -15.91 -11.06 -0.61
CA SER A 175 -14.95 -11.29 -1.68
C SER A 175 -13.69 -10.44 -1.49
N PRO A 176 -12.49 -11.04 -1.46
CA PRO A 176 -11.25 -10.28 -1.38
C PRO A 176 -10.91 -9.55 -2.69
N TYR A 177 -11.69 -9.74 -3.75
CA TYR A 177 -11.44 -9.17 -5.08
C TYR A 177 -12.12 -7.83 -5.34
N LEU A 178 -12.85 -7.29 -4.34
CA LEU A 178 -13.42 -5.95 -4.40
C LEU A 178 -12.97 -5.10 -3.19
N PRO A 179 -11.65 -4.86 -3.04
CA PRO A 179 -11.11 -4.10 -1.91
C PRO A 179 -11.47 -2.62 -2.00
N VAL A 180 -11.44 -1.93 -0.86
CA VAL A 180 -11.54 -0.46 -0.82
C VAL A 180 -10.23 0.22 -1.22
N SER A 181 -9.11 -0.48 -1.06
CA SER A 181 -7.79 -0.09 -1.55
C SER A 181 -6.90 -1.31 -1.81
N ARG A 182 -6.16 -1.29 -2.92
CA ARG A 182 -5.13 -2.29 -3.24
C ARG A 182 -3.77 -1.95 -2.64
N ARG A 183 -3.60 -0.76 -2.08
CA ARG A 183 -2.34 -0.27 -1.52
C ARG A 183 -2.15 -0.68 -0.07
N TRP A 184 -3.23 -0.93 0.63
CA TRP A 184 -3.25 -1.20 2.07
C TRP A 184 -3.75 -2.61 2.35
N VAL A 185 -3.39 -3.11 3.52
CA VAL A 185 -3.72 -4.46 3.96
C VAL A 185 -5.01 -4.45 4.78
N ASN A 186 -5.80 -5.51 4.67
CA ASN A 186 -6.97 -5.71 5.52
C ASN A 186 -6.53 -6.07 6.95
N PRO A 187 -6.80 -5.23 7.96
CA PRO A 187 -6.37 -5.48 9.34
C PRO A 187 -6.98 -6.74 9.98
N ILE A 188 -7.99 -7.33 9.35
CA ILE A 188 -8.57 -8.60 9.79
C ILE A 188 -7.53 -9.74 9.83
N TYR A 189 -6.46 -9.61 9.02
CA TYR A 189 -5.36 -10.59 8.97
C TYR A 189 -4.30 -10.39 10.07
N ILE A 190 -4.46 -9.39 10.95
CA ILE A 190 -3.57 -9.23 12.11
C ILE A 190 -3.88 -10.31 13.16
N ARG A 191 -2.84 -10.92 13.72
CA ARG A 191 -2.90 -11.74 14.93
C ARG A 191 -2.60 -10.85 16.14
N PRO A 192 -3.58 -10.53 17.02
CA PRO A 192 -3.36 -9.64 18.16
C PRO A 192 -2.23 -10.08 19.10
N GLU A 193 -2.15 -11.37 19.41
CA GLU A 193 -1.15 -11.92 20.31
C GLU A 193 0.29 -11.90 19.74
N SER A 194 0.44 -11.73 18.43
CA SER A 194 1.76 -11.62 17.77
C SER A 194 2.28 -10.18 17.75
N ILE A 195 1.56 -9.21 18.30
CA ILE A 195 1.99 -7.82 18.43
C ILE A 195 2.93 -7.70 19.62
N GLU A 196 4.08 -7.05 19.46
CA GLU A 196 5.10 -6.95 20.51
C GLU A 196 4.55 -6.38 21.81
N GLU A 197 3.72 -5.35 21.73
CA GLU A 197 3.10 -4.68 22.86
C GLU A 197 2.17 -5.60 23.67
N PHE A 198 1.62 -6.66 23.07
CA PHE A 198 0.76 -7.62 23.76
C PHE A 198 1.45 -8.26 24.97
N ALA A 199 2.74 -8.59 24.86
CA ALA A 199 3.50 -9.23 25.94
C ALA A 199 3.64 -8.32 27.16
N SER A 200 3.62 -7.00 26.99
CA SER A 200 3.77 -6.00 28.05
C SER A 200 2.46 -5.53 28.66
N LEU A 201 1.31 -5.98 28.14
CA LEU A 201 0.00 -5.60 28.66
C LEU A 201 -0.22 -6.06 30.10
N PRO A 202 -0.98 -5.29 30.90
CA PRO A 202 -1.50 -5.75 32.18
C PRO A 202 -2.28 -7.05 32.02
N GLN A 203 -2.27 -7.90 33.06
CA GLN A 203 -2.96 -9.19 33.01
C GLN A 203 -4.45 -9.06 32.66
N ALA A 204 -5.15 -8.09 33.24
CA ALA A 204 -6.57 -7.86 32.95
C ALA A 204 -6.83 -7.54 31.47
N SER A 205 -5.94 -6.79 30.81
CA SER A 205 -6.04 -6.48 29.38
C SER A 205 -5.81 -7.72 28.51
N ARG A 206 -4.84 -8.56 28.88
CA ARG A 206 -4.59 -9.83 28.19
C ARG A 206 -5.78 -10.77 28.32
N GLU A 207 -6.33 -10.93 29.54
CA GLU A 207 -7.53 -11.73 29.80
C GLU A 207 -8.74 -11.24 28.99
N ALA A 208 -8.93 -9.91 28.86
CA ALA A 208 -9.99 -9.35 28.03
C ALA A 208 -9.80 -9.69 26.54
N ILE A 209 -8.58 -9.63 26.02
CA ILE A 209 -8.26 -10.02 24.65
C ILE A 209 -8.49 -11.52 24.42
N GLU A 210 -8.09 -12.38 25.38
CA GLU A 210 -8.33 -13.81 25.31
C GLU A 210 -9.82 -14.15 25.31
N GLN A 211 -10.63 -13.46 26.11
CA GLN A 211 -12.09 -13.62 26.08
C GLN A 211 -12.69 -13.25 24.73
N LEU A 212 -12.23 -12.16 24.09
CA LEU A 212 -12.66 -11.77 22.74
C LEU A 212 -12.33 -12.85 21.72
N ARG A 213 -11.12 -13.44 21.80
CA ARG A 213 -10.71 -14.55 20.94
C ARG A 213 -11.60 -15.77 21.17
N ASP A 214 -11.83 -16.16 22.41
CA ASP A 214 -12.56 -17.39 22.75
C ASP A 214 -14.01 -17.33 22.23
N VAL A 215 -14.64 -16.17 22.28
CA VAL A 215 -15.95 -15.93 21.65
C VAL A 215 -15.91 -16.22 20.14
N THR A 216 -14.87 -15.75 19.41
CA THR A 216 -14.76 -15.99 17.98
C THR A 216 -14.51 -17.48 17.66
N ARG A 217 -13.76 -18.19 18.51
CA ARG A 217 -13.48 -19.62 18.35
C ARG A 217 -14.72 -20.50 18.55
N GLU A 218 -15.61 -20.13 19.45
CA GLU A 218 -16.86 -20.85 19.67
C GLU A 218 -17.72 -20.86 18.40
N PHE A 219 -17.79 -19.73 17.69
CA PHE A 219 -18.49 -19.65 16.40
C PHE A 219 -17.75 -20.38 15.29
N ALA A 220 -16.42 -20.31 15.26
CA ALA A 220 -15.60 -20.95 14.23
C ALA A 220 -15.58 -22.48 14.31
N SER A 221 -15.93 -23.07 15.45
CA SER A 221 -16.01 -24.53 15.63
C SER A 221 -17.21 -25.16 14.95
N ARG A 222 -18.21 -24.36 14.56
CA ARG A 222 -19.35 -24.81 13.78
C ARG A 222 -18.95 -24.90 12.30
N GLU A 223 -19.47 -25.88 11.58
CA GLU A 223 -19.22 -26.10 10.13
C GLU A 223 -19.87 -25.02 9.23
N ASP A 224 -20.15 -23.86 9.79
CA ASP A 224 -20.84 -22.75 9.14
C ASP A 224 -19.90 -21.84 8.34
N LEU A 225 -20.47 -20.90 7.61
CA LEU A 225 -19.75 -19.88 6.88
C LEU A 225 -18.91 -19.01 7.84
N ILE A 226 -17.78 -18.51 7.35
CA ILE A 226 -16.92 -17.59 8.11
C ILE A 226 -17.69 -16.30 8.40
N ASP A 227 -17.91 -16.02 9.68
CA ASP A 227 -18.49 -14.77 10.16
C ASP A 227 -17.40 -13.69 10.29
N ARG A 228 -17.19 -12.95 9.18
CA ARG A 228 -16.16 -11.90 9.12
C ARG A 228 -16.49 -10.71 10.02
N ASP A 229 -17.77 -10.38 10.15
CA ASP A 229 -18.21 -9.24 10.95
C ASP A 229 -17.86 -9.44 12.43
N ARG A 230 -18.21 -10.60 12.98
CA ARG A 230 -17.87 -10.95 14.37
C ARG A 230 -16.37 -11.09 14.58
N ALA A 231 -15.66 -11.71 13.64
CA ALA A 231 -14.20 -11.85 13.72
C ALA A 231 -13.54 -10.47 13.73
N TRP A 232 -13.98 -9.57 12.87
CA TRP A 232 -13.44 -8.21 12.81
C TRP A 232 -13.79 -7.39 14.04
N GLU A 233 -15.03 -7.41 14.50
CA GLU A 233 -15.45 -6.70 15.71
C GLU A 233 -14.60 -7.09 16.93
N ALA A 234 -14.38 -8.40 17.11
CA ALA A 234 -13.56 -8.90 18.21
C ALA A 234 -12.08 -8.50 18.05
N LYS A 235 -11.50 -8.66 16.85
CA LYS A 235 -10.12 -8.26 16.56
C LYS A 235 -9.93 -6.75 16.72
N ARG A 236 -10.84 -5.93 16.21
CA ARG A 236 -10.77 -4.47 16.33
C ARG A 236 -10.71 -4.04 17.79
N LYS A 237 -11.59 -4.58 18.66
CA LYS A 237 -11.56 -4.31 20.12
C LYS A 237 -10.24 -4.74 20.76
N ALA A 238 -9.68 -5.88 20.37
CA ALA A 238 -8.37 -6.33 20.85
C ALA A 238 -7.25 -5.40 20.39
N LEU A 239 -7.27 -4.97 19.13
CA LEU A 239 -6.30 -4.03 18.58
C LEU A 239 -6.38 -2.67 19.27
N GLU A 240 -7.57 -2.17 19.59
CA GLU A 240 -7.77 -0.93 20.36
C GLU A 240 -7.16 -1.02 21.77
N ILE A 241 -7.32 -2.15 22.45
CA ILE A 241 -6.68 -2.38 23.76
C ILE A 241 -5.15 -2.35 23.64
N ILE A 242 -4.59 -2.97 22.61
CA ILE A 242 -3.13 -3.01 22.40
C ILE A 242 -2.61 -1.64 21.97
N PHE A 243 -3.31 -0.94 21.08
CA PHE A 243 -2.95 0.40 20.61
C PHE A 243 -2.84 1.41 21.76
N ALA A 244 -3.75 1.31 22.76
CA ALA A 244 -3.74 2.18 23.93
C ALA A 244 -2.55 1.92 24.89
N ALA A 245 -1.82 0.81 24.71
CA ALA A 245 -0.65 0.52 25.52
C ALA A 245 0.53 1.44 25.18
N PRO A 246 1.34 1.84 26.17
CA PRO A 246 2.52 2.65 25.91
C PRO A 246 3.54 1.85 25.09
N ARG A 247 4.00 2.41 23.98
CA ARG A 247 5.09 1.86 23.17
C ARG A 247 6.45 2.26 23.76
N THR A 248 7.45 1.39 23.62
CA THR A 248 8.84 1.77 23.88
C THR A 248 9.27 2.87 22.92
N TYR A 249 10.32 3.64 23.26
CA TYR A 249 10.87 4.66 22.34
C TYR A 249 11.25 4.05 20.98
N HIS A 250 11.83 2.85 20.98
CA HIS A 250 12.19 2.15 19.76
C HIS A 250 10.96 1.84 18.89
N ARG A 251 9.91 1.27 19.48
CA ARG A 251 8.66 0.96 18.77
C ARG A 251 7.96 2.21 18.25
N GLN A 252 7.95 3.28 19.05
CA GLN A 252 7.38 4.55 18.59
C GLN A 252 8.17 5.11 17.40
N SER A 253 9.51 5.07 17.44
CA SER A 253 10.36 5.53 16.33
C SER A 253 10.15 4.70 15.05
N GLN A 254 9.92 3.39 15.18
CA GLN A 254 9.59 2.54 14.02
C GLN A 254 8.22 2.92 13.42
N PHE A 255 7.23 3.15 14.27
CA PHE A 255 5.91 3.61 13.82
C PHE A 255 5.98 4.97 13.15
N ASP A 256 6.65 5.95 13.76
CA ASP A 256 6.83 7.29 13.20
C ASP A 256 7.50 7.23 11.80
N HIS A 257 8.52 6.38 11.66
CA HIS A 257 9.18 6.17 10.36
C HIS A 257 8.26 5.53 9.33
N PHE A 258 7.42 4.58 9.74
CA PHE A 258 6.42 3.97 8.84
C PHE A 258 5.40 5.02 8.36
N VAL A 259 4.90 5.88 9.25
CA VAL A 259 3.99 6.98 8.92
C VAL A 259 4.64 7.99 7.99
N GLU A 260 5.87 8.41 8.29
CA GLU A 260 6.64 9.33 7.43
C GLU A 260 6.82 8.76 6.00
N LYS A 261 7.17 7.49 5.90
CA LYS A 261 7.32 6.79 4.61
C LYS A 261 6.00 6.64 3.86
N GLY A 262 4.91 6.38 4.57
CA GLY A 262 3.56 6.27 4.02
C GLY A 262 3.00 7.59 3.52
N GLY A 263 3.41 8.70 4.15
CA GLY A 263 3.09 10.07 3.77
C GLY A 263 1.58 10.32 3.66
N SER A 264 1.20 11.25 2.78
CA SER A 264 -0.21 11.64 2.61
C SER A 264 -1.11 10.50 2.13
N GLU A 265 -0.58 9.48 1.47
CA GLU A 265 -1.39 8.36 0.99
C GLU A 265 -1.86 7.48 2.15
N LEU A 266 -0.98 7.19 3.11
CA LEU A 266 -1.33 6.47 4.33
C LEU A 266 -2.31 7.28 5.19
N SER A 267 -2.01 8.55 5.43
CA SER A 267 -2.84 9.45 6.21
C SER A 267 -4.24 9.64 5.60
N ASN A 268 -4.34 9.71 4.27
CA ASN A 268 -5.65 9.77 3.59
C ASN A 268 -6.43 8.47 3.72
N TYR A 269 -5.77 7.31 3.61
CA TYR A 269 -6.42 6.02 3.84
C TYR A 269 -6.94 5.90 5.27
N ALA A 270 -6.12 6.23 6.26
CA ALA A 270 -6.46 6.18 7.67
C ALA A 270 -7.62 7.12 8.02
N LEU A 271 -7.59 8.36 7.49
CA LEU A 271 -8.69 9.30 7.65
C LEU A 271 -9.98 8.81 6.99
N TRP A 272 -9.90 8.23 5.79
CA TRP A 272 -11.07 7.63 5.14
C TRP A 272 -11.68 6.51 6.01
N CYS A 273 -10.84 5.64 6.60
CA CYS A 273 -11.33 4.60 7.51
C CYS A 273 -12.02 5.20 8.74
N ALA A 274 -11.44 6.25 9.34
CA ALA A 274 -11.99 6.94 10.49
C ALA A 274 -13.34 7.62 10.17
N LEU A 275 -13.45 8.24 8.99
CA LEU A 275 -14.70 8.84 8.51
C LEU A 275 -15.80 7.80 8.29
N VAL A 276 -15.49 6.73 7.55
CA VAL A 276 -16.42 5.62 7.29
C VAL A 276 -16.88 4.97 8.60
N GLU A 277 -15.98 4.81 9.56
CA GLU A 277 -16.31 4.24 10.87
C GLU A 277 -17.25 5.16 11.67
N ARG A 278 -17.03 6.47 11.64
CA ARG A 278 -17.89 7.44 12.32
C ARG A 278 -19.29 7.53 11.67
N GLU A 279 -19.34 7.56 10.36
CA GLU A 279 -20.60 7.66 9.59
C GLU A 279 -21.34 6.31 9.46
N ASP A 280 -20.66 5.20 9.82
CA ASP A 280 -21.14 3.81 9.70
C ASP A 280 -21.64 3.48 8.28
N THR A 281 -20.99 4.06 7.26
CA THR A 281 -21.31 3.85 5.84
C THR A 281 -20.13 4.15 4.91
N LEU A 282 -20.09 3.45 3.77
CA LEU A 282 -19.14 3.75 2.68
C LEU A 282 -19.57 4.95 1.83
N GLU A 283 -20.86 5.29 1.84
CA GLU A 283 -21.40 6.43 1.12
C GLU A 283 -21.29 7.67 2.00
N LEU A 284 -20.12 8.32 1.95
CA LEU A 284 -19.86 9.53 2.72
C LEU A 284 -20.75 10.69 2.22
N PRO A 285 -21.15 11.62 3.11
CA PRO A 285 -21.82 12.86 2.75
C PRO A 285 -21.08 13.67 1.67
N GLU A 286 -21.78 14.48 0.88
CA GLU A 286 -21.24 15.22 -0.27
C GLU A 286 -20.01 16.08 0.09
N ASP A 287 -20.02 16.70 1.27
CA ASP A 287 -18.92 17.52 1.80
C ASP A 287 -17.70 16.70 2.28
N LEU A 288 -17.84 15.37 2.38
CA LEU A 288 -16.79 14.40 2.74
C LEU A 288 -16.43 13.45 1.60
N GLU A 289 -17.07 13.52 0.43
CA GLU A 289 -16.86 12.60 -0.70
C GLU A 289 -15.46 12.65 -1.33
N ARG A 290 -14.68 13.68 -1.05
CA ARG A 290 -13.33 13.89 -1.64
C ARG A 290 -12.33 14.31 -0.59
N SER A 291 -11.15 13.71 -0.64
CA SER A 291 -10.04 14.04 0.28
C SER A 291 -9.62 15.53 0.24
N SER A 292 -9.88 16.22 -0.87
CA SER A 292 -9.56 17.65 -1.05
C SER A 292 -10.64 18.61 -0.54
N SER A 293 -11.73 18.11 0.03
CA SER A 293 -12.80 18.96 0.58
C SER A 293 -12.31 19.74 1.81
N PRO A 294 -12.63 21.03 1.94
CA PRO A 294 -12.28 21.82 3.14
C PRO A 294 -12.82 21.21 4.45
N ARG A 295 -13.96 20.53 4.41
CA ARG A 295 -14.52 19.85 5.57
C ARG A 295 -13.62 18.71 6.03
N VAL A 296 -13.02 17.96 5.12
CA VAL A 296 -12.12 16.84 5.42
C VAL A 296 -10.90 17.27 6.22
N GLU A 297 -10.36 18.47 5.97
CA GLU A 297 -9.22 18.99 6.76
C GLU A 297 -9.60 19.31 8.21
N LEU A 298 -10.85 19.72 8.47
CA LEU A 298 -11.34 19.88 9.85
C LEU A 298 -11.49 18.51 10.53
N GLU A 299 -12.07 17.55 9.83
CA GLU A 299 -12.24 16.19 10.33
C GLU A 299 -10.91 15.51 10.66
N ARG A 300 -9.85 15.79 9.89
CA ARG A 300 -8.50 15.28 10.17
C ARG A 300 -8.00 15.65 11.57
N LEU A 301 -8.32 16.86 12.03
CA LEU A 301 -7.97 17.32 13.37
C LEU A 301 -8.84 16.68 14.44
N GLU A 302 -10.15 16.57 14.17
CA GLU A 302 -11.10 15.99 15.12
C GLU A 302 -10.93 14.48 15.32
N LEU A 303 -10.48 13.78 14.26
CA LEU A 303 -10.30 12.33 14.23
C LEU A 303 -8.83 11.89 14.37
N ALA A 304 -7.94 12.78 14.82
CA ALA A 304 -6.49 12.51 14.84
C ALA A 304 -6.14 11.19 15.53
N ASP A 305 -6.68 10.93 16.72
CA ASP A 305 -6.42 9.68 17.48
C ASP A 305 -6.90 8.44 16.70
N ARG A 306 -7.99 8.59 15.92
CA ARG A 306 -8.52 7.48 15.13
C ARG A 306 -7.75 7.27 13.85
N VAL A 307 -7.23 8.33 13.26
CA VAL A 307 -6.26 8.26 12.14
C VAL A 307 -5.01 7.52 12.60
N ASP A 308 -4.43 7.89 13.74
CA ASP A 308 -3.25 7.20 14.30
C ASP A 308 -3.49 5.70 14.52
N PHE A 309 -4.68 5.32 14.98
CA PHE A 309 -5.05 3.90 15.13
C PHE A 309 -5.05 3.16 13.77
N TRP A 310 -5.62 3.74 12.73
CA TRP A 310 -5.66 3.11 11.41
C TRP A 310 -4.29 3.07 10.73
N GLU A 311 -3.44 4.07 10.92
CA GLU A 311 -2.04 4.06 10.48
C GLU A 311 -1.25 2.96 11.20
N TRP A 312 -1.46 2.84 12.52
CA TRP A 312 -0.84 1.79 13.33
C TRP A 312 -1.31 0.39 12.89
N CYS A 313 -2.59 0.18 12.58
CA CYS A 313 -3.07 -1.09 12.04
C CYS A 313 -2.35 -1.47 10.74
N GLN A 314 -2.06 -0.52 9.86
CA GLN A 314 -1.32 -0.77 8.63
C GLN A 314 0.13 -1.14 8.92
N TRP A 315 0.77 -0.48 9.88
CA TRP A 315 2.11 -0.82 10.30
C TRP A 315 2.19 -2.25 10.82
N ILE A 316 1.33 -2.63 11.77
CA ILE A 316 1.29 -3.98 12.35
C ILE A 316 0.98 -5.04 11.28
N ALA A 317 0.00 -4.79 10.40
CA ALA A 317 -0.32 -5.72 9.32
C ALA A 317 0.88 -5.95 8.39
N SER A 318 1.61 -4.88 8.07
CA SER A 318 2.84 -4.96 7.26
C SER A 318 3.93 -5.76 7.95
N GLU A 319 4.19 -5.52 9.25
CA GLU A 319 5.18 -6.28 10.03
C GLU A 319 4.87 -7.77 10.03
N GLN A 320 3.61 -8.14 10.27
CA GLN A 320 3.23 -9.55 10.37
C GLN A 320 3.28 -10.28 9.01
N LEU A 321 2.93 -9.60 7.91
CA LEU A 321 3.07 -10.18 6.57
C LEU A 321 4.54 -10.32 6.15
N VAL A 322 5.38 -9.34 6.50
CA VAL A 322 6.84 -9.44 6.28
C VAL A 322 7.40 -10.61 7.07
N HIS A 323 7.04 -10.76 8.34
CA HIS A 323 7.46 -11.88 9.17
C HIS A 323 7.01 -13.23 8.58
N ALA A 324 5.78 -13.35 8.09
CA ALA A 324 5.33 -14.58 7.43
C ALA A 324 6.18 -14.93 6.19
N GLN A 325 6.57 -13.92 5.40
CA GLN A 325 7.48 -14.10 4.26
C GLN A 325 8.90 -14.52 4.70
N GLU A 326 9.41 -13.93 5.79
CA GLU A 326 10.71 -14.30 6.37
C GLU A 326 10.70 -15.75 6.82
N VAL A 327 9.68 -16.18 7.58
CA VAL A 327 9.48 -17.58 7.97
C VAL A 327 9.47 -18.49 6.75
N ALA A 328 8.68 -18.17 5.72
CA ALA A 328 8.63 -18.98 4.51
C ALA A 328 10.01 -19.17 3.85
N ARG A 329 10.83 -18.12 3.83
CA ARG A 329 12.19 -18.15 3.30
C ARG A 329 13.16 -18.94 4.18
N GLU A 330 13.12 -18.74 5.48
CA GLU A 330 13.94 -19.40 6.47
C GLU A 330 13.73 -20.92 6.49
N VAL A 331 12.49 -21.37 6.30
CA VAL A 331 12.15 -22.80 6.19
C VAL A 331 12.44 -23.41 4.82
N GLY A 332 12.98 -22.63 3.88
CA GLY A 332 13.53 -23.13 2.61
C GLY A 332 12.67 -22.95 1.37
N MET A 333 11.58 -22.18 1.42
CA MET A 333 10.86 -21.80 0.19
C MET A 333 11.71 -20.86 -0.66
N GLU A 334 12.03 -21.22 -1.90
CA GLU A 334 12.82 -20.34 -2.79
C GLU A 334 12.06 -19.08 -3.22
N ILE A 335 10.75 -19.16 -3.39
CA ILE A 335 9.89 -18.03 -3.79
C ILE A 335 9.17 -17.44 -2.55
N GLY A 336 8.70 -18.29 -1.63
CA GLY A 336 7.96 -17.87 -0.44
C GLY A 336 6.49 -17.60 -0.72
N ILE A 337 5.93 -16.61 -0.03
CA ILE A 337 4.52 -16.23 -0.17
C ILE A 337 4.31 -15.37 -1.41
N MET A 338 3.32 -15.75 -2.21
CA MET A 338 2.83 -14.98 -3.36
C MET A 338 1.43 -14.48 -3.03
N ALA A 339 1.22 -13.18 -2.98
CA ALA A 339 -0.09 -12.59 -2.79
C ALA A 339 -0.74 -12.30 -4.14
N ASP A 340 -2.00 -12.70 -4.30
CA ASP A 340 -2.80 -12.34 -5.48
C ASP A 340 -3.14 -10.83 -5.46
N LEU A 341 -3.38 -10.27 -6.63
CA LEU A 341 -3.69 -8.85 -6.82
C LEU A 341 -5.11 -8.68 -7.34
N ALA A 342 -5.97 -8.00 -6.59
CA ALA A 342 -7.29 -7.63 -7.07
C ALA A 342 -7.18 -6.63 -8.24
N VAL A 343 -7.93 -6.86 -9.33
CA VAL A 343 -7.92 -5.97 -10.50
C VAL A 343 -8.67 -4.68 -10.24
N GLY A 344 -9.86 -4.78 -9.64
CA GLY A 344 -10.74 -3.65 -9.35
C GLY A 344 -10.64 -3.14 -7.91
N VAL A 345 -11.31 -2.03 -7.65
CA VAL A 345 -11.53 -1.47 -6.32
C VAL A 345 -12.99 -1.07 -6.16
N HIS A 346 -13.45 -1.02 -4.92
CA HIS A 346 -14.81 -0.58 -4.61
C HIS A 346 -15.05 0.88 -5.04
N GLY A 347 -16.23 1.16 -5.61
CA GLY A 347 -16.56 2.48 -6.16
C GLY A 347 -16.60 3.62 -5.12
N HIS A 348 -16.85 3.28 -3.84
CA HIS A 348 -16.81 4.20 -2.70
C HIS A 348 -15.58 3.96 -1.81
N GLY A 349 -14.55 3.25 -2.31
CA GLY A 349 -13.35 2.93 -1.56
C GLY A 349 -12.37 4.11 -1.45
N SER A 350 -11.45 4.00 -0.49
CA SER A 350 -10.44 5.03 -0.20
C SER A 350 -9.51 5.32 -1.39
N GLU A 351 -9.25 4.35 -2.25
CA GLU A 351 -8.40 4.56 -3.44
C GLU A 351 -9.05 5.50 -4.46
N LYS A 352 -10.39 5.51 -4.56
CA LYS A 352 -11.12 6.49 -5.38
C LYS A 352 -11.28 7.82 -4.65
N TRP A 353 -11.56 7.78 -3.34
CA TRP A 353 -11.80 8.95 -2.51
C TRP A 353 -10.58 9.89 -2.43
N SER A 354 -9.37 9.35 -2.44
CA SER A 354 -8.11 10.13 -2.35
C SER A 354 -7.60 10.69 -3.69
N ARG A 355 -8.37 10.51 -4.79
CA ARG A 355 -8.01 11.01 -6.16
C ARG A 355 -8.81 12.29 -6.49
#